data_b810b8f81d3a56414f085edc58c0dde0
#
_entry.id   b810b8f81d3a56414f085edc58c0dde0
#
_cell.length_a   1.000
_cell.length_b   1.000
_cell.length_c   1.000
_cell.angle_alpha   90.00
_cell.angle_beta   90.00
_cell.angle_gamma   90.00
#
_symmetry.space_group_name_H-M   'P 1'
#
loop_
_entity.id
_entity.type
_entity.pdbx_description
1 polymer ?
#
loop_
_entity_poly.entity_id
_entity_poly.type
_entity_poly.pdbx_seq_one_letter_code
_entity_poly.pdbx_strand_id
1 'polypeptide(L)' 'MDSDKIAQAFTAEGIEKSITCPQAFAIAGKHQIHKKDIAEYCNTNGIKIRGCQLGCFK' A
#
# COMPACT_ATOMS: atom_id res chain seq x y z
N MET A 1 2.53 13.16 -2.31
CA MET A 1 2.18 11.94 -1.57
C MET A 1 1.97 12.27 -0.11
N ASP A 2 0.90 11.78 0.48
CA ASP A 2 0.58 12.02 1.88
C ASP A 2 0.97 10.80 2.71
N SER A 3 2.22 10.77 3.17
CA SER A 3 2.72 9.60 3.88
C SER A 3 2.03 9.38 5.22
N ASP A 4 1.61 10.44 5.89
CA ASP A 4 0.87 10.31 7.15
C ASP A 4 -0.47 9.61 6.93
N LYS A 5 -1.18 9.99 5.89
CA LYS A 5 -2.45 9.37 5.54
C LYS A 5 -2.26 7.90 5.19
N ILE A 6 -1.22 7.59 4.42
CA ILE A 6 -0.92 6.21 4.06
C ILE A 6 -0.53 5.40 5.30
N ALA A 7 0.28 5.98 6.17
CA ALA A 7 0.68 5.33 7.41
C ALA A 7 -0.53 5.01 8.29
N GLN A 8 -1.45 5.94 8.41
CA GLN A 8 -2.68 5.73 9.18
C GLN A 8 -3.53 4.63 8.55
N ALA A 9 -3.65 4.63 7.23
CA ALA A 9 -4.41 3.60 6.53
C ALA A 9 -3.79 2.23 6.75
N PHE A 10 -2.48 2.13 6.67
CA PHE A 10 -1.79 0.86 6.88
C PHE A 10 -1.95 0.39 8.32
N THR A 11 -1.86 1.29 9.28
CA THR A 11 -2.08 0.94 10.69
C THR A 11 -3.50 0.44 10.92
N ALA A 12 -4.47 1.12 10.34
CA ALA A 12 -5.88 0.73 10.47
C ALA A 12 -6.15 -0.65 9.87
N GLU A 13 -5.43 -1.00 8.81
CA GLU A 13 -5.59 -2.30 8.15
C GLU A 13 -4.66 -3.39 8.70
N GLY A 14 -3.84 -3.04 9.67
CA GLY A 14 -2.91 -4.00 10.27
C GLY A 14 -1.73 -4.35 9.40
N ILE A 15 -1.35 -3.48 8.49
CA ILE A 15 -0.22 -3.70 7.60
C ILE A 15 1.07 -3.35 8.33
N GLU A 16 2.03 -4.26 8.33
CA GLU A 16 3.32 -4.02 8.99
C GLU A 16 4.48 -4.07 7.99
N LYS A 17 4.89 -5.28 7.60
CA LYS A 17 6.07 -5.48 6.76
C LYS A 17 5.72 -5.89 5.35
N SER A 18 4.50 -6.32 5.13
CA SER A 18 4.07 -6.75 3.82
C SER A 18 2.58 -6.45 3.62
N ILE A 19 2.20 -6.31 2.37
CA ILE A 19 0.84 -6.03 2.00
C ILE A 19 0.53 -6.88 0.76
N THR A 20 -0.69 -7.38 0.66
CA THR A 20 -1.12 -8.09 -0.54
C THR A 20 -1.70 -7.12 -1.54
N CYS A 21 -1.69 -7.52 -2.81
CA CYS A 21 -2.25 -6.70 -3.87
C CYS A 21 -3.72 -6.34 -3.61
N PRO A 22 -4.59 -7.30 -3.24
CA PRO A 22 -5.98 -6.96 -2.89
C PRO A 22 -6.09 -5.97 -1.74
N GLN A 23 -5.24 -6.09 -0.73
CA GLN A 23 -5.23 -5.14 0.38
C GLN A 23 -4.83 -3.74 -0.09
N ALA A 24 -3.81 -3.66 -0.95
CA ALA A 24 -3.38 -2.39 -1.48
C ALA A 24 -4.49 -1.71 -2.28
N PHE A 25 -5.19 -2.45 -3.12
CA PHE A 25 -6.31 -1.91 -3.88
C PHE A 25 -7.45 -1.47 -2.96
N ALA A 26 -7.74 -2.25 -1.92
CA ALA A 26 -8.79 -1.89 -0.97
C ALA A 26 -8.44 -0.60 -0.24
N ILE A 27 -7.20 -0.46 0.21
CA ILE A 27 -6.72 0.75 0.86
C ILE A 27 -6.79 1.94 -0.09
N ALA A 28 -6.36 1.74 -1.33
CA ALA A 28 -6.39 2.80 -2.32
C ALA A 28 -7.81 3.33 -2.54
N GLY A 29 -8.78 2.44 -2.64
CA GLY A 29 -10.17 2.84 -2.81
C GLY A 29 -10.80 3.40 -1.54
N LYS A 30 -10.57 2.73 -0.42
CA LYS A 30 -11.19 3.08 0.85
C LYS A 30 -10.70 4.42 1.39
N HIS A 31 -9.41 4.67 1.26
CA HIS A 31 -8.77 5.88 1.79
C HIS A 31 -8.46 6.91 0.72
N GLN A 32 -8.88 6.66 -0.52
CA GLN A 32 -8.66 7.57 -1.64
C GLN A 32 -7.18 7.91 -1.83
N ILE A 33 -6.36 6.87 -1.85
CA ILE A 33 -4.92 6.99 -2.05
C ILE A 33 -4.58 6.38 -3.41
N HIS A 34 -3.71 7.04 -4.17
CA HIS A 34 -3.26 6.49 -5.44
C HIS A 34 -2.41 5.25 -5.22
N LYS A 35 -2.58 4.26 -6.09
CA LYS A 35 -1.77 3.05 -6.05
C LYS A 35 -0.28 3.37 -6.15
N LYS A 36 0.06 4.35 -6.94
CA LYS A 36 1.44 4.82 -7.07
C LYS A 36 2.01 5.25 -5.73
N ASP A 37 1.24 6.01 -4.98
CA ASP A 37 1.66 6.49 -3.67
C ASP A 37 1.86 5.34 -2.70
N ILE A 38 0.98 4.36 -2.75
CA ILE A 38 1.10 3.16 -1.91
C ILE A 38 2.38 2.42 -2.27
N ALA A 39 2.68 2.25 -3.55
CA ALA A 39 3.89 1.57 -4.00
C ALA A 39 5.14 2.32 -3.53
N GLU A 40 5.15 3.63 -3.66
CA GLU A 40 6.27 4.45 -3.19
C GLU A 40 6.45 4.34 -1.68
N TYR A 41 5.37 4.42 -0.95
CA TYR A 41 5.42 4.27 0.50
C TYR A 41 5.99 2.93 0.90
N CYS A 42 5.53 1.86 0.27
CA CYS A 42 6.03 0.52 0.54
C CYS A 42 7.52 0.42 0.25
N ASN A 43 7.94 0.99 -0.87
CA ASN A 43 9.34 0.98 -1.29
C ASN A 43 10.22 1.72 -0.28
N THR A 44 9.78 2.89 0.15
CA THR A 44 10.50 3.74 1.09
C THR A 44 10.62 3.08 2.46
N ASN A 45 9.59 2.37 2.89
CA ASN A 45 9.55 1.78 4.23
C ASN A 45 9.90 0.29 4.25
N GLY A 46 10.32 -0.26 3.13
CA GLY A 46 10.70 -1.67 3.05
C GLY A 46 9.53 -2.63 3.19
N ILE A 47 8.33 -2.20 2.87
CA ILE A 47 7.15 -3.05 2.88
C ILE A 47 7.05 -3.78 1.55
N LYS A 48 6.93 -5.10 1.61
CA LYS A 48 6.86 -5.92 0.39
C LYS A 48 5.42 -6.09 -0.06
N ILE A 49 5.20 -5.95 -1.36
CA ILE A 49 3.90 -6.19 -1.97
C ILE A 49 3.86 -7.63 -2.45
N ARG A 50 2.94 -8.39 -1.92
CA ARG A 50 2.81 -9.83 -2.22
C ARG A 50 1.51 -10.10 -2.98
N GLY A 51 1.48 -11.24 -3.67
CA GLY A 51 0.29 -11.67 -4.39
C GLY A 51 0.02 -10.89 -5.65
N CYS A 52 0.97 -10.08 -6.10
CA CYS A 52 0.81 -9.27 -7.30
C CYS A 52 1.62 -9.93 -8.43
N GLN A 53 1.05 -10.95 -9.03
CA GLN A 53 1.74 -11.73 -10.05
C GLN A 53 1.89 -10.98 -11.36
N LEU A 54 1.06 -10.00 -11.59
CA LEU A 54 1.04 -9.26 -12.84
C LEU A 54 1.77 -7.93 -12.77
N GLY A 55 2.48 -7.68 -11.69
CA GLY A 55 3.24 -6.45 -11.54
C GLY A 55 2.37 -5.20 -11.44
N CYS A 56 1.32 -5.27 -10.67
CA CYS A 56 0.36 -4.17 -10.55
C CYS A 56 0.98 -2.85 -10.12
N PHE A 57 2.14 -2.90 -9.49
CA PHE A 57 2.79 -1.72 -8.93
C PHE A 57 4.16 -1.45 -9.53
N LYS A 58 4.37 -1.90 -10.72
CA LYS A 58 5.62 -1.58 -11.41
C LYS A 58 5.62 -0.19 -11.97
#